data_23af7d30621e3045c5f04520252250a5
#
_entry.id   23af7d30621e3045c5f04520252250a5
#
_cell.length_a   1.000
_cell.length_b   1.000
_cell.length_c   1.000
_cell.angle_alpha   90.00
_cell.angle_beta   90.00
_cell.angle_gamma   90.00
#
_symmetry.space_group_name_H-M   'P 1'
#
loop_
_entity.id
_entity.type
_entity.pdbx_description
1 polymer ?
#
loop_
_entity_poly.entity_id
_entity_poly.type
_entity_poly.pdbx_seq_one_letter_code
_entity_poly.pdbx_strand_id
1 'polypeptide(L)'
;MEIVTDWIKHHQIAAFFIITFAITWGLGFSYIAVLQHGIYQLAIIVSLATCGPALAGILVTTIGNREPRTGSKKTRWIAFLIALLVGTAVFSTFNFYINNVNISVLYVVFSFLLVTPPVAYVISGAFSRVPAVRSSLATLVDPRGAVGWSLIALVIFPALAFLSIVISGSYGREVTFRIGFPPSSTPLLGMIVIRFFYQLFFYNAAGEEAGWTGFARPRLQERVSPLITALIVTLFWAPWHAFLCTLKDRMS
;
A
#
# COMPACT_ATOMS: atom_id res chain seq x y z
N MET A 1 1.17 18.52 23.94
CA MET A 1 1.04 18.36 22.47
C MET A 1 2.26 18.95 21.76
N GLU A 2 2.78 20.10 22.17
CA GLU A 2 3.97 20.74 21.60
C GLU A 2 5.24 19.88 21.68
N ILE A 3 5.49 19.21 22.81
CA ILE A 3 6.66 18.34 23.01
C ILE A 3 6.71 17.20 21.98
N VAL A 4 5.58 16.54 21.73
CA VAL A 4 5.49 15.42 20.75
C VAL A 4 5.71 15.93 19.33
N THR A 5 5.09 17.06 19.00
CA THR A 5 5.24 17.70 17.68
C THR A 5 6.69 18.10 17.43
N ASP A 6 7.36 18.63 18.42
CA ASP A 6 8.75 19.05 18.33
C ASP A 6 9.69 17.84 18.20
N TRP A 7 9.46 16.80 18.98
CA TRP A 7 10.19 15.54 18.85
C TRP A 7 10.06 14.94 17.43
N ILE A 8 8.85 14.92 16.87
CA ILE A 8 8.61 14.42 15.49
C ILE A 8 9.41 15.24 14.47
N LYS A 9 9.48 16.56 14.61
CA LYS A 9 10.25 17.41 13.68
C LYS A 9 11.74 17.08 13.68
N HIS A 10 12.31 16.76 14.84
CA HIS A 10 13.72 16.44 14.98
C HIS A 10 14.06 14.98 14.66
N HIS A 11 13.10 14.05 14.81
CA HIS A 11 13.29 12.61 14.68
C HIS A 11 12.37 12.00 13.64
N GLN A 12 12.25 12.61 12.45
CA GLN A 12 11.26 12.22 11.43
C GLN A 12 11.30 10.74 11.03
N ILE A 13 12.51 10.15 10.87
CA ILE A 13 12.67 8.75 10.49
C ILE A 13 12.18 7.83 11.62
N ALA A 14 12.59 8.07 12.85
CA ALA A 14 12.14 7.29 14.00
C ALA A 14 10.63 7.42 14.21
N ALA A 15 10.11 8.65 14.12
CA ALA A 15 8.67 8.92 14.20
C ALA A 15 7.89 8.17 13.13
N PHE A 16 8.40 8.14 11.90
CA PHE A 16 7.79 7.38 10.80
C PHE A 16 7.66 5.90 11.13
N PHE A 17 8.74 5.24 11.55
CA PHE A 17 8.69 3.82 11.90
C PHE A 17 7.73 3.55 13.05
N ILE A 18 7.83 4.32 14.15
CA ILE A 18 6.95 4.15 15.31
C ILE A 18 5.47 4.30 14.93
N ILE A 19 5.13 5.36 14.18
CA ILE A 19 3.74 5.62 13.77
C ILE A 19 3.26 4.55 12.79
N THR A 20 4.10 4.11 11.84
CA THR A 20 3.80 3.02 10.91
C THR A 20 3.39 1.76 11.67
N PHE A 21 4.20 1.32 12.61
CA PHE A 21 3.91 0.12 13.40
C PHE A 21 2.70 0.32 14.32
N ALA A 22 2.57 1.49 14.94
CA ALA A 22 1.41 1.80 15.79
C ALA A 22 0.09 1.73 15.01
N ILE A 23 0.04 2.27 13.79
CA ILE A 23 -1.15 2.18 12.93
C ILE A 23 -1.36 0.73 12.47
N THR A 24 -0.35 0.12 11.85
CA THR A 24 -0.50 -1.18 11.19
C THR A 24 -0.74 -2.29 12.19
N TRP A 25 0.08 -2.40 13.21
CA TRP A 25 -0.07 -3.46 14.21
C TRP A 25 -1.25 -3.20 15.15
N GLY A 26 -1.47 -1.93 15.54
CA GLY A 26 -2.62 -1.56 16.34
C GLY A 26 -3.93 -1.95 15.69
N LEU A 27 -4.09 -1.64 14.40
CA LEU A 27 -5.28 -2.02 13.64
C LEU A 27 -5.29 -3.50 13.26
N GLY A 28 -4.16 -4.03 12.78
CA GLY A 28 -4.05 -5.42 12.31
C GLY A 28 -4.30 -6.45 13.40
N PHE A 29 -3.67 -6.30 14.56
CA PHE A 29 -3.90 -7.22 15.69
C PHE A 29 -5.27 -7.02 16.33
N SER A 30 -5.82 -5.80 16.34
CA SER A 30 -7.21 -5.56 16.74
C SER A 30 -8.20 -6.32 15.84
N TYR A 31 -7.94 -6.32 14.52
CA TYR A 31 -8.74 -7.09 13.56
C TYR A 31 -8.68 -8.60 13.86
N ILE A 32 -7.49 -9.16 14.12
CA ILE A 32 -7.31 -10.58 14.45
C ILE A 32 -8.09 -10.93 15.71
N ALA A 33 -8.06 -10.09 16.75
CA ALA A 33 -8.81 -10.30 17.97
C ALA A 33 -10.33 -10.33 17.73
N VAL A 34 -10.84 -9.49 16.84
CA VAL A 34 -12.27 -9.42 16.50
C VAL A 34 -12.71 -10.57 15.60
N LEU A 35 -11.84 -11.07 14.70
CA LEU A 35 -12.13 -12.23 13.85
C LEU A 35 -12.50 -13.48 14.67
N GLN A 36 -11.93 -13.64 15.85
CA GLN A 36 -12.25 -14.76 16.76
C GLN A 36 -13.72 -14.75 17.19
N HIS A 37 -14.40 -13.62 17.07
CA HIS A 37 -15.82 -13.46 17.38
C HIS A 37 -16.73 -13.51 16.14
N GLY A 38 -16.23 -13.95 14.98
CA GLY A 38 -17.03 -14.17 13.75
C GLY A 38 -17.40 -12.92 12.97
N ILE A 39 -16.78 -11.78 13.24
CA ILE A 39 -17.08 -10.51 12.54
C ILE A 39 -16.16 -10.34 11.33
N TYR A 40 -16.44 -11.04 10.22
CA TYR A 40 -15.67 -10.98 8.98
C TYR A 40 -15.76 -9.64 8.23
N GLN A 41 -16.63 -8.75 8.68
CA GLN A 41 -16.96 -7.50 7.97
C GLN A 41 -15.95 -6.36 8.20
N LEU A 42 -14.92 -6.59 9.02
CA LEU A 42 -13.92 -5.57 9.34
C LEU A 42 -12.70 -5.56 8.39
N ALA A 43 -12.86 -6.05 7.15
CA ALA A 43 -11.83 -5.95 6.10
C ALA A 43 -11.28 -4.52 5.89
N ILE A 44 -12.06 -3.51 6.30
CA ILE A 44 -11.64 -2.12 6.38
C ILE A 44 -10.41 -1.92 7.26
N ILE A 45 -10.33 -2.62 8.39
CA ILE A 45 -9.20 -2.47 9.33
C ILE A 45 -7.92 -2.94 8.65
N VAL A 46 -7.99 -4.00 7.84
CA VAL A 46 -6.85 -4.49 7.05
C VAL A 46 -6.43 -3.46 6.01
N SER A 47 -7.39 -2.86 5.29
CA SER A 47 -7.07 -1.79 4.31
C SER A 47 -6.42 -0.58 4.96
N LEU A 48 -6.91 -0.15 6.13
CA LEU A 48 -6.29 0.92 6.91
C LEU A 48 -4.90 0.55 7.41
N ALA A 49 -4.73 -0.69 7.88
CA ALA A 49 -3.46 -1.19 8.37
C ALA A 49 -2.39 -1.21 7.27
N THR A 50 -2.75 -1.63 6.05
CA THR A 50 -1.84 -1.62 4.90
C THR A 50 -1.47 -0.20 4.44
N CYS A 51 -2.33 0.79 4.68
CA CYS A 51 -2.00 2.21 4.44
C CYS A 51 -1.13 2.84 5.54
N GLY A 52 -0.80 2.10 6.61
CA GLY A 52 -0.03 2.61 7.75
C GLY A 52 1.24 3.37 7.37
N PRO A 53 2.14 2.81 6.53
CA PRO A 53 3.35 3.50 6.11
C PRO A 53 3.08 4.81 5.36
N ALA A 54 2.12 4.82 4.43
CA ALA A 54 1.74 6.01 3.69
C ALA A 54 1.17 7.10 4.61
N LEU A 55 0.27 6.73 5.51
CA LEU A 55 -0.34 7.64 6.46
C LEU A 55 0.69 8.22 7.45
N ALA A 56 1.60 7.39 7.95
CA ALA A 56 2.71 7.83 8.79
C ALA A 56 3.61 8.83 8.06
N GLY A 57 3.99 8.54 6.82
CA GLY A 57 4.79 9.43 5.98
C GLY A 57 4.10 10.79 5.75
N ILE A 58 2.82 10.80 5.42
CA ILE A 58 2.03 12.03 5.25
C ILE A 58 1.96 12.82 6.56
N LEU A 59 1.70 12.15 7.69
CA LEU A 59 1.58 12.79 9.00
C LEU A 59 2.90 13.44 9.40
N VAL A 60 4.00 12.69 9.38
CA VAL A 60 5.33 13.20 9.77
C VAL A 60 5.77 14.33 8.84
N THR A 61 5.56 14.19 7.53
CA THR A 61 5.87 15.25 6.56
C THR A 61 5.03 16.50 6.82
N THR A 62 3.75 16.35 7.15
CA THR A 62 2.86 17.49 7.46
C THR A 62 3.30 18.25 8.71
N ILE A 63 3.71 17.52 9.75
CA ILE A 63 4.20 18.10 11.01
C ILE A 63 5.56 18.77 10.81
N GLY A 64 6.45 18.15 10.02
CA GLY A 64 7.79 18.67 9.72
C GLY A 64 7.82 19.81 8.70
N ASN A 65 6.72 20.05 7.99
CA ASN A 65 6.67 21.04 6.92
C ASN A 65 6.77 22.46 7.47
N ARG A 66 7.74 23.22 6.99
CA ARG A 66 7.95 24.65 7.34
C ARG A 66 7.49 25.61 6.24
N GLU A 67 7.20 25.09 5.05
CA GLU A 67 6.81 25.90 3.91
C GLU A 67 5.33 26.30 3.98
N PRO A 68 4.96 27.46 3.43
CA PRO A 68 3.57 27.88 3.35
C PRO A 68 2.77 26.90 2.48
N ARG A 69 1.53 26.69 2.86
CA ARG A 69 0.61 25.83 2.10
C ARG A 69 0.29 26.46 0.75
N THR A 70 0.55 25.72 -0.34
CA THR A 70 0.32 26.16 -1.72
C THR A 70 -0.63 25.20 -2.44
N GLY A 71 -1.22 25.66 -3.56
CA GLY A 71 -2.14 24.83 -4.35
C GLY A 71 -3.59 24.93 -3.92
N SER A 72 -4.46 24.26 -4.68
CA SER A 72 -5.91 24.38 -4.57
C SER A 72 -6.52 23.28 -3.69
N LYS A 73 -7.36 23.67 -2.73
CA LYS A 73 -8.18 22.71 -1.98
C LYS A 73 -9.12 21.94 -2.91
N LYS A 74 -9.69 22.64 -3.91
CA LYS A 74 -10.64 22.06 -4.88
C LYS A 74 -9.98 20.94 -5.67
N THR A 75 -8.75 21.16 -6.19
CA THR A 75 -8.01 20.12 -6.94
C THR A 75 -7.78 18.89 -6.09
N ARG A 76 -7.37 19.03 -4.82
CA ARG A 76 -7.18 17.89 -3.92
C ARG A 76 -8.48 17.13 -3.66
N TRP A 77 -9.60 17.84 -3.45
CA TRP A 77 -10.89 17.21 -3.25
C TRP A 77 -11.39 16.48 -4.50
N ILE A 78 -11.21 17.05 -5.69
CA ILE A 78 -11.54 16.39 -6.96
C ILE A 78 -10.70 15.11 -7.12
N ALA A 79 -9.39 15.19 -6.88
CA ALA A 79 -8.51 14.03 -6.93
C ALA A 79 -8.91 12.94 -5.92
N PHE A 80 -9.31 13.35 -4.70
CA PHE A 80 -9.83 12.43 -3.69
C PHE A 80 -11.11 11.72 -4.18
N LEU A 81 -12.07 12.46 -4.71
CA LEU A 81 -13.34 11.89 -5.18
C LEU A 81 -13.11 10.96 -6.39
N ILE A 82 -12.25 11.33 -7.33
CA ILE A 82 -11.90 10.46 -8.46
C ILE A 82 -11.23 9.18 -7.95
N ALA A 83 -10.24 9.29 -7.06
CA ALA A 83 -9.56 8.13 -6.50
C ALA A 83 -10.50 7.25 -5.67
N LEU A 84 -11.46 7.85 -4.97
CA LEU A 84 -12.49 7.14 -4.21
C LEU A 84 -13.41 6.33 -5.14
N LEU A 85 -13.91 6.93 -6.21
CA LEU A 85 -14.78 6.26 -7.18
C LEU A 85 -14.03 5.15 -7.92
N VAL A 86 -12.85 5.46 -8.46
CA VAL A 86 -12.02 4.48 -9.18
C VAL A 86 -11.59 3.35 -8.25
N GLY A 87 -11.14 3.66 -7.04
CA GLY A 87 -10.75 2.65 -6.05
C GLY A 87 -11.92 1.74 -5.69
N THR A 88 -13.13 2.30 -5.48
CA THR A 88 -14.33 1.49 -5.20
C THR A 88 -14.68 0.56 -6.36
N ALA A 89 -14.59 1.06 -7.60
CA ALA A 89 -14.80 0.24 -8.80
C ALA A 89 -13.77 -0.88 -8.90
N VAL A 90 -12.48 -0.57 -8.72
CA VAL A 90 -11.39 -1.55 -8.75
C VAL A 90 -11.57 -2.61 -7.65
N PHE A 91 -11.86 -2.18 -6.41
CA PHE A 91 -12.09 -3.08 -5.28
C PHE A 91 -13.27 -4.02 -5.52
N SER A 92 -14.41 -3.48 -5.95
CA SER A 92 -15.62 -4.27 -6.22
C SER A 92 -15.39 -5.25 -7.38
N THR A 93 -14.78 -4.79 -8.47
CA THR A 93 -14.46 -5.63 -9.63
C THR A 93 -13.51 -6.76 -9.27
N PHE A 94 -12.45 -6.47 -8.48
CA PHE A 94 -11.52 -7.48 -8.00
C PHE A 94 -12.23 -8.55 -7.17
N ASN A 95 -13.06 -8.14 -6.20
CA ASN A 95 -13.76 -9.08 -5.33
C ASN A 95 -14.80 -9.90 -6.09
N PHE A 96 -15.47 -9.31 -7.07
CA PHE A 96 -16.43 -10.03 -7.91
C PHE A 96 -15.74 -11.12 -8.76
N TYR A 97 -14.71 -10.74 -9.53
CA TYR A 97 -14.09 -11.66 -10.49
C TYR A 97 -13.04 -12.59 -9.88
N ILE A 98 -12.34 -12.17 -8.84
CA ILE A 98 -11.23 -12.94 -8.28
C ILE A 98 -11.66 -13.70 -7.01
N ASN A 99 -12.43 -13.08 -6.14
CA ASN A 99 -12.84 -13.69 -4.88
C ASN A 99 -14.27 -14.26 -4.93
N ASN A 100 -14.95 -14.21 -6.09
CA ASN A 100 -16.34 -14.69 -6.29
C ASN A 100 -17.34 -14.10 -5.26
N VAL A 101 -17.11 -12.86 -4.83
CA VAL A 101 -18.00 -12.18 -3.90
C VAL A 101 -19.23 -11.67 -4.64
N ASN A 102 -20.42 -12.00 -4.15
CA ASN A 102 -21.65 -11.44 -4.70
C ASN A 102 -21.73 -9.94 -4.34
N ILE A 103 -21.68 -9.09 -5.35
CA ILE A 103 -21.67 -7.64 -5.18
C ILE A 103 -23.11 -7.12 -5.01
N SER A 104 -23.46 -6.81 -3.78
CA SER A 104 -24.69 -6.10 -3.45
C SER A 104 -24.46 -4.59 -3.43
N VAL A 105 -25.55 -3.81 -3.47
CA VAL A 105 -25.49 -2.35 -3.27
C VAL A 105 -24.86 -2.01 -1.91
N LEU A 106 -25.20 -2.77 -0.87
CA LEU A 106 -24.63 -2.59 0.46
C LEU A 106 -23.12 -2.82 0.47
N TYR A 107 -22.61 -3.82 -0.27
CA TYR A 107 -21.19 -4.08 -0.41
C TYR A 107 -20.45 -2.91 -1.06
N VAL A 108 -21.03 -2.34 -2.14
CA VAL A 108 -20.44 -1.17 -2.82
C VAL A 108 -20.43 0.05 -1.91
N VAL A 109 -21.53 0.32 -1.21
CA VAL A 109 -21.64 1.42 -0.23
C VAL A 109 -20.62 1.24 0.90
N PHE A 110 -20.49 0.04 1.44
CA PHE A 110 -19.49 -0.29 2.47
C PHE A 110 -18.07 -0.04 1.97
N SER A 111 -17.75 -0.52 0.77
CA SER A 111 -16.43 -0.33 0.15
C SER A 111 -16.13 1.15 -0.07
N PHE A 112 -17.11 1.91 -0.56
CA PHE A 112 -17.01 3.34 -0.80
C PHE A 112 -16.77 4.15 0.48
N LEU A 113 -17.50 3.83 1.54
CA LEU A 113 -17.44 4.61 2.78
C LEU A 113 -16.27 4.24 3.69
N LEU A 114 -15.82 3.00 3.64
CA LEU A 114 -14.93 2.47 4.66
C LEU A 114 -13.59 1.95 4.11
N VAL A 115 -13.59 1.19 3.02
CA VAL A 115 -12.38 0.53 2.52
C VAL A 115 -11.52 1.47 1.67
N THR A 116 -12.16 2.25 0.79
CA THR A 116 -11.47 3.05 -0.21
C THR A 116 -10.99 4.43 0.27
N PRO A 117 -11.61 5.09 1.26
CA PRO A 117 -11.21 6.44 1.67
C PRO A 117 -9.73 6.60 2.08
N PRO A 118 -9.11 5.66 2.82
CA PRO A 118 -7.68 5.78 3.15
C PRO A 118 -6.79 5.80 1.92
N VAL A 119 -7.07 4.91 0.97
CA VAL A 119 -6.36 4.83 -0.31
C VAL A 119 -6.54 6.11 -1.12
N ALA A 120 -7.77 6.58 -1.25
CA ALA A 120 -8.10 7.84 -1.94
C ALA A 120 -7.42 9.05 -1.27
N TYR A 121 -7.34 9.05 0.06
CA TYR A 121 -6.65 10.10 0.82
C TYR A 121 -5.15 10.13 0.50
N VAL A 122 -4.49 8.98 0.45
CA VAL A 122 -3.07 8.88 0.09
C VAL A 122 -2.84 9.34 -1.35
N ILE A 123 -3.59 8.82 -2.32
CA ILE A 123 -3.46 9.19 -3.74
C ILE A 123 -3.70 10.69 -3.94
N SER A 124 -4.72 11.25 -3.31
CA SER A 124 -4.99 12.69 -3.36
C SER A 124 -3.88 13.55 -2.74
N GLY A 125 -3.01 12.94 -1.94
CA GLY A 125 -1.84 13.59 -1.36
C GLY A 125 -0.85 14.11 -2.39
N ALA A 126 -0.81 13.51 -3.61
CA ALA A 126 -0.06 14.03 -4.74
C ALA A 126 -0.52 15.44 -5.19
N PHE A 127 -1.71 15.85 -4.76
CA PHE A 127 -2.28 17.19 -4.96
C PHE A 127 -2.40 17.98 -3.63
N SER A 128 -1.64 17.58 -2.61
CA SER A 128 -1.67 18.20 -1.29
C SER A 128 -1.30 19.68 -1.35
N ARG A 129 -1.90 20.46 -0.44
CA ARG A 129 -1.49 21.85 -0.21
C ARG A 129 -0.19 21.98 0.58
N VAL A 130 0.25 20.92 1.23
CA VAL A 130 1.56 20.84 1.89
C VAL A 130 2.58 20.45 0.84
N PRO A 131 3.52 21.36 0.46
CA PRO A 131 4.45 21.12 -0.65
C PRO A 131 5.28 19.85 -0.47
N ALA A 132 5.79 19.61 0.73
CA ALA A 132 6.58 18.43 1.05
C ALA A 132 5.79 17.11 0.92
N VAL A 133 4.49 17.09 1.25
CA VAL A 133 3.61 15.91 1.02
C VAL A 133 3.37 15.73 -0.47
N ARG A 134 3.11 16.83 -1.19
CA ARG A 134 2.87 16.77 -2.63
C ARG A 134 4.08 16.22 -3.38
N SER A 135 5.29 16.70 -3.08
CA SER A 135 6.52 16.22 -3.73
C SER A 135 6.81 14.75 -3.43
N SER A 136 6.59 14.30 -2.20
CA SER A 136 6.77 12.88 -1.82
C SER A 136 5.81 11.93 -2.55
N LEU A 137 4.59 12.39 -2.86
CA LEU A 137 3.57 11.56 -3.48
C LEU A 137 3.35 11.84 -4.98
N ALA A 138 4.03 12.84 -5.54
CA ALA A 138 3.91 13.19 -6.96
C ALA A 138 4.28 12.01 -7.88
N THR A 139 5.25 11.18 -7.47
CA THR A 139 5.67 9.99 -8.21
C THR A 139 4.57 8.94 -8.39
N LEU A 140 3.53 8.95 -7.56
CA LEU A 140 2.38 8.04 -7.71
C LEU A 140 1.55 8.35 -8.96
N VAL A 141 1.62 9.58 -9.44
CA VAL A 141 0.81 10.07 -10.57
C VAL A 141 1.65 10.59 -11.75
N ASP A 142 2.97 10.66 -11.60
CA ASP A 142 3.89 11.07 -12.67
C ASP A 142 4.72 9.88 -13.16
N PRO A 143 4.41 9.30 -14.33
CA PRO A 143 5.15 8.18 -14.90
C PRO A 143 6.47 8.58 -15.57
N ARG A 144 6.81 9.86 -15.59
CA ARG A 144 8.02 10.34 -16.27
C ARG A 144 9.28 9.73 -15.65
N GLY A 145 10.14 9.18 -16.48
CA GLY A 145 11.34 8.47 -16.04
C GLY A 145 11.13 7.05 -15.54
N ALA A 146 9.87 6.61 -15.31
CA ALA A 146 9.58 5.26 -14.85
C ALA A 146 9.49 4.22 -15.98
N VAL A 147 9.28 4.63 -17.23
CA VAL A 147 9.00 3.72 -18.36
C VAL A 147 10.15 2.72 -18.57
N GLY A 148 11.40 3.19 -18.61
CA GLY A 148 12.57 2.31 -18.79
C GLY A 148 12.69 1.27 -17.66
N TRP A 149 12.54 1.70 -16.42
CA TRP A 149 12.58 0.81 -15.25
C TRP A 149 11.39 -0.14 -15.21
N SER A 150 10.22 0.29 -15.65
CA SER A 150 9.03 -0.57 -15.77
C SER A 150 9.24 -1.66 -16.81
N LEU A 151 9.85 -1.37 -17.95
CA LEU A 151 10.21 -2.36 -18.97
C LEU A 151 11.25 -3.36 -18.44
N ILE A 152 12.27 -2.88 -17.72
CA ILE A 152 13.26 -3.75 -17.06
C ILE A 152 12.56 -4.66 -16.04
N ALA A 153 11.68 -4.13 -15.20
CA ALA A 153 10.94 -4.90 -14.22
C ALA A 153 10.03 -5.96 -14.88
N LEU A 154 9.40 -5.62 -15.98
CA LEU A 154 8.55 -6.54 -16.76
C LEU A 154 9.31 -7.76 -17.26
N VAL A 155 10.62 -7.65 -17.47
CA VAL A 155 11.48 -8.76 -17.90
C VAL A 155 12.13 -9.47 -16.71
N ILE A 156 12.69 -8.72 -15.76
CA ILE A 156 13.43 -9.28 -14.63
C ILE A 156 12.55 -10.16 -13.73
N PHE A 157 11.35 -9.72 -13.37
CA PHE A 157 10.50 -10.50 -12.46
C PHE A 157 10.07 -11.85 -13.04
N PRO A 158 9.57 -11.96 -14.30
CA PRO A 158 9.32 -13.25 -14.93
C PRO A 158 10.59 -14.12 -15.06
N ALA A 159 11.75 -13.52 -15.38
CA ALA A 159 13.00 -14.25 -15.48
C ALA A 159 13.44 -14.84 -14.14
N LEU A 160 13.35 -14.07 -13.05
CA LEU A 160 13.64 -14.56 -11.70
C LEU A 160 12.64 -15.64 -11.25
N ALA A 161 11.36 -15.49 -11.59
CA ALA A 161 10.34 -16.50 -11.32
C ALA A 161 10.66 -17.81 -12.07
N PHE A 162 11.00 -17.73 -13.34
CA PHE A 162 11.42 -18.88 -14.14
C PHE A 162 12.68 -19.54 -13.57
N LEU A 163 13.70 -18.75 -13.23
CA LEU A 163 14.92 -19.25 -12.60
C LEU A 163 14.63 -19.97 -11.28
N SER A 164 13.74 -19.43 -10.47
CA SER A 164 13.30 -20.05 -9.21
C SER A 164 12.64 -21.42 -9.45
N ILE A 165 11.82 -21.56 -10.49
CA ILE A 165 11.22 -22.85 -10.88
C ILE A 165 12.29 -23.86 -11.29
N VAL A 166 13.25 -23.45 -12.14
CA VAL A 166 14.32 -24.31 -12.61
C VAL A 166 15.18 -24.79 -11.45
N ILE A 167 15.59 -23.88 -10.56
CA ILE A 167 16.40 -24.21 -9.37
C ILE A 167 15.62 -25.16 -8.45
N SER A 168 14.37 -24.89 -8.15
CA SER A 168 13.56 -25.73 -7.27
C SER A 168 13.33 -27.12 -7.86
N GLY A 169 13.11 -27.22 -9.18
CA GLY A 169 12.99 -28.47 -9.89
C GLY A 169 14.26 -29.32 -9.82
N SER A 170 15.47 -28.71 -9.87
CA SER A 170 16.75 -29.40 -9.73
C SER A 170 16.95 -29.99 -8.33
N TYR A 171 16.26 -29.50 -7.31
CA TYR A 171 16.23 -30.07 -5.95
C TYR A 171 15.05 -31.03 -5.71
N GLY A 172 14.36 -31.47 -6.75
CA GLY A 172 13.21 -32.38 -6.65
C GLY A 172 11.98 -31.79 -5.97
N ARG A 173 11.90 -30.47 -5.86
CA ARG A 173 10.72 -29.77 -5.34
C ARG A 173 9.81 -29.35 -6.49
N GLU A 174 8.61 -29.89 -6.53
CA GLU A 174 7.57 -29.37 -7.42
C GLU A 174 7.13 -27.97 -6.95
N VAL A 175 7.63 -26.94 -7.61
CA VAL A 175 7.08 -25.59 -7.48
C VAL A 175 5.85 -25.50 -8.37
N THR A 176 4.72 -25.83 -7.80
CA THR A 176 3.44 -25.53 -8.45
C THR A 176 3.23 -24.03 -8.39
N PHE A 177 3.47 -23.34 -9.48
CA PHE A 177 3.02 -21.95 -9.64
C PHE A 177 1.48 -22.00 -9.69
N ARG A 178 0.87 -22.03 -8.52
CA ARG A 178 -0.56 -21.74 -8.42
C ARG A 178 -0.74 -20.23 -8.63
N ILE A 179 -0.70 -19.83 -9.89
CA ILE A 179 -1.39 -18.61 -10.26
C ILE A 179 -2.85 -18.98 -9.93
N GLY A 180 -3.32 -18.52 -8.77
CA GLY A 180 -4.69 -18.81 -8.34
C GLY A 180 -5.66 -18.14 -9.31
N PHE A 181 -5.87 -18.80 -10.43
CA PHE A 181 -6.95 -18.47 -11.34
C PHE A 181 -8.19 -19.18 -10.79
N PRO A 182 -9.23 -18.43 -10.41
CA PRO A 182 -10.52 -19.08 -10.20
C PRO A 182 -10.91 -19.78 -11.50
N PRO A 183 -11.61 -20.92 -11.43
CA PRO A 183 -12.20 -21.56 -12.59
C PRO A 183 -13.36 -20.70 -13.08
N SER A 184 -13.06 -19.56 -13.69
CA SER A 184 -14.04 -18.61 -14.17
C SER A 184 -13.89 -18.40 -15.66
N SER A 185 -14.98 -18.13 -16.32
CA SER A 185 -15.06 -17.71 -17.71
C SER A 185 -14.35 -16.38 -18.02
N THR A 186 -13.70 -15.78 -17.01
CA THR A 186 -13.00 -14.51 -17.17
C THR A 186 -11.70 -14.71 -17.95
N PRO A 187 -11.50 -14.03 -19.08
CA PRO A 187 -10.28 -14.14 -19.87
C PRO A 187 -9.05 -13.82 -19.03
N LEU A 188 -7.97 -14.59 -19.20
CA LEU A 188 -6.70 -14.44 -18.48
C LEU A 188 -6.19 -12.99 -18.45
N LEU A 189 -6.25 -12.29 -19.58
CA LEU A 189 -5.83 -10.90 -19.69
C LEU A 189 -6.66 -9.99 -18.78
N GLY A 190 -7.98 -10.18 -18.72
CA GLY A 190 -8.85 -9.41 -17.84
C GLY A 190 -8.48 -9.60 -16.36
N MET A 191 -8.15 -10.82 -15.96
CA MET A 191 -7.73 -11.13 -14.60
C MET A 191 -6.39 -10.48 -14.25
N ILE A 192 -5.42 -10.52 -15.16
CA ILE A 192 -4.12 -9.85 -14.98
C ILE A 192 -4.33 -8.34 -14.81
N VAL A 193 -5.13 -7.72 -15.65
CA VAL A 193 -5.41 -6.28 -15.60
C VAL A 193 -6.11 -5.91 -14.28
N ILE A 194 -7.14 -6.65 -13.88
CA ILE A 194 -7.87 -6.39 -12.62
C ILE A 194 -6.93 -6.54 -11.41
N ARG A 195 -6.13 -7.61 -11.36
CA ARG A 195 -5.14 -7.80 -10.29
C ARG A 195 -4.10 -6.70 -10.26
N PHE A 196 -3.59 -6.29 -11.44
CA PHE A 196 -2.61 -5.22 -11.53
C PHE A 196 -3.14 -3.92 -10.92
N PHE A 197 -4.35 -3.47 -11.32
CA PHE A 197 -4.92 -2.25 -10.77
C PHE A 197 -5.27 -2.37 -9.29
N TYR A 198 -5.75 -3.52 -8.85
CA TYR A 198 -6.01 -3.76 -7.43
C TYR A 198 -4.72 -3.66 -6.60
N GLN A 199 -3.64 -4.34 -7.01
CA GLN A 199 -2.35 -4.27 -6.34
C GLN A 199 -1.76 -2.85 -6.36
N LEU A 200 -1.86 -2.19 -7.51
CA LEU A 200 -1.37 -0.82 -7.65
C LEU A 200 -2.08 0.12 -6.67
N PHE A 201 -3.40 0.08 -6.59
CA PHE A 201 -4.17 0.99 -5.76
C PHE A 201 -4.07 0.66 -4.27
N PHE A 202 -4.25 -0.61 -3.89
CA PHE A 202 -4.48 -0.97 -2.49
C PHE A 202 -3.24 -1.41 -1.74
N TYR A 203 -2.24 -1.97 -2.43
CA TYR A 203 -1.04 -2.46 -1.76
C TYR A 203 0.18 -1.58 -2.07
N ASN A 204 0.54 -1.41 -3.31
CA ASN A 204 1.82 -0.79 -3.65
C ASN A 204 1.76 0.74 -3.56
N ALA A 205 0.96 1.40 -4.40
CA ALA A 205 1.02 2.86 -4.52
C ALA A 205 0.51 3.57 -3.27
N ALA A 206 -0.70 3.24 -2.80
CA ALA A 206 -1.32 3.95 -1.69
C ALA A 206 -1.06 3.31 -0.33
N GLY A 207 -0.66 2.03 -0.27
CA GLY A 207 -0.37 1.32 0.97
C GLY A 207 1.07 1.52 1.42
N GLU A 208 1.95 0.69 0.91
CA GLU A 208 3.30 0.53 1.42
C GLU A 208 4.29 1.53 0.83
N GLU A 209 4.34 1.61 -0.52
CA GLU A 209 5.43 2.28 -1.22
C GLU A 209 5.44 3.80 -1.01
N ALA A 210 4.29 4.41 -0.83
CA ALA A 210 4.21 5.83 -0.49
C ALA A 210 4.95 6.16 0.83
N GLY A 211 4.98 5.20 1.77
CA GLY A 211 5.73 5.32 3.02
C GLY A 211 7.18 4.90 2.88
N TRP A 212 7.41 3.64 2.49
CA TRP A 212 8.76 3.09 2.45
C TRP A 212 9.65 3.76 1.41
N THR A 213 9.15 3.87 0.19
CA THR A 213 9.90 4.43 -0.96
C THR A 213 9.71 5.94 -1.10
N GLY A 214 8.53 6.45 -0.81
CA GLY A 214 8.24 7.88 -0.94
C GLY A 214 8.70 8.73 0.26
N PHE A 215 8.73 8.18 1.48
CA PHE A 215 9.12 8.92 2.68
C PHE A 215 10.45 8.45 3.28
N ALA A 216 10.56 7.15 3.66
CA ALA A 216 11.70 6.69 4.46
C ALA A 216 12.99 6.63 3.64
N ARG A 217 12.94 6.03 2.45
CA ARG A 217 14.10 5.82 1.58
C ARG A 217 14.84 7.12 1.24
N PRO A 218 14.23 8.20 0.74
CA PRO A 218 14.94 9.43 0.42
C PRO A 218 15.65 10.03 1.64
N ARG A 219 14.96 10.07 2.80
CA ARG A 219 15.52 10.64 4.04
C ARG A 219 16.66 9.83 4.63
N LEU A 220 16.63 8.52 4.48
CA LEU A 220 17.74 7.65 4.87
C LEU A 220 18.93 7.85 3.94
N GLN A 221 18.70 7.98 2.62
CA GLN A 221 19.76 8.18 1.64
C GLN A 221 20.50 9.53 1.75
N GLU A 222 19.90 10.51 2.45
CA GLU A 222 20.60 11.75 2.84
C GLU A 222 21.69 11.50 3.90
N ARG A 223 21.65 10.37 4.61
CA ARG A 223 22.49 10.09 5.77
C ARG A 223 23.39 8.87 5.60
N VAL A 224 22.94 7.88 4.83
CA VAL A 224 23.63 6.60 4.66
C VAL A 224 23.57 6.15 3.19
N SER A 225 24.46 5.19 2.84
CA SER A 225 24.51 4.66 1.48
C SER A 225 23.21 3.96 1.06
N PRO A 226 22.94 3.82 -0.26
CA PRO A 226 21.77 3.10 -0.76
C PRO A 226 21.65 1.66 -0.24
N LEU A 227 22.78 0.97 -0.08
CA LEU A 227 22.81 -0.40 0.47
C LEU A 227 22.35 -0.42 1.94
N ILE A 228 22.91 0.47 2.77
CA ILE A 228 22.53 0.58 4.19
C ILE A 228 21.06 1.00 4.30
N THR A 229 20.61 1.92 3.45
CA THR A 229 19.18 2.29 3.38
C THR A 229 18.31 1.07 3.10
N ALA A 230 18.66 0.25 2.12
CA ALA A 230 17.90 -0.96 1.78
C ALA A 230 17.85 -1.94 2.97
N LEU A 231 18.97 -2.14 3.65
CA LEU A 231 19.04 -3.01 4.84
C LEU A 231 18.16 -2.49 5.98
N ILE A 232 18.20 -1.17 6.27
CA ILE A 232 17.37 -0.57 7.30
C ILE A 232 15.88 -0.71 6.94
N VAL A 233 15.49 -0.34 5.72
CA VAL A 233 14.09 -0.46 5.29
C VAL A 233 13.62 -1.90 5.39
N THR A 234 14.40 -2.87 4.91
CA THR A 234 14.07 -4.31 4.97
C THR A 234 13.92 -4.80 6.41
N LEU A 235 14.80 -4.35 7.33
CA LEU A 235 14.74 -4.72 8.75
C LEU A 235 13.41 -4.31 9.40
N PHE A 236 12.82 -3.20 8.98
CA PHE A 236 11.51 -2.77 9.47
C PHE A 236 10.35 -3.30 8.63
N TRP A 237 10.51 -3.40 7.31
CA TRP A 237 9.48 -3.87 6.39
C TRP A 237 9.13 -5.35 6.63
N ALA A 238 10.12 -6.21 6.88
CA ALA A 238 9.87 -7.63 7.10
C ALA A 238 9.02 -7.90 8.35
N PRO A 239 9.35 -7.39 9.57
CA PRO A 239 8.49 -7.55 10.75
C PRO A 239 7.13 -6.85 10.62
N TRP A 240 7.04 -5.78 9.81
CA TRP A 240 5.79 -5.09 9.56
C TRP A 240 4.70 -6.04 9.02
N HIS A 241 5.07 -7.05 8.24
CA HIS A 241 4.16 -8.07 7.73
C HIS A 241 3.70 -9.11 8.77
N ALA A 242 4.23 -9.09 9.99
CA ALA A 242 3.91 -10.12 11.00
C ALA A 242 2.40 -10.27 11.25
N PHE A 243 1.62 -9.18 11.21
CA PHE A 243 0.17 -9.25 11.37
C PHE A 243 -0.51 -9.99 10.21
N LEU A 244 -0.01 -9.86 8.97
CA LEU A 244 -0.54 -10.59 7.80
C LEU A 244 -0.25 -12.08 7.88
N CYS A 245 0.94 -12.48 8.36
CA CYS A 245 1.28 -13.87 8.59
C CYS A 245 0.34 -14.48 9.64
N THR A 246 0.17 -13.79 10.78
CA THR A 246 -0.74 -14.23 11.84
C THR A 246 -2.20 -14.32 11.37
N LEU A 247 -2.62 -13.38 10.52
CA LEU A 247 -3.96 -13.39 9.94
C LEU A 247 -4.17 -14.63 9.06
N LYS A 248 -3.20 -14.94 8.18
CA LYS A 248 -3.26 -16.12 7.30
C LYS A 248 -3.38 -17.42 8.10
N ASP A 249 -2.59 -17.58 9.16
CA ASP A 249 -2.60 -18.79 10.01
C ASP A 249 -3.92 -18.98 10.77
N ARG A 250 -4.67 -17.89 11.00
CA ARG A 250 -5.99 -17.94 11.66
C ARG A 250 -7.15 -18.18 10.70
N MET A 251 -6.94 -17.97 9.40
CA MET A 251 -7.96 -18.16 8.37
C MET A 251 -7.81 -19.49 7.61
N SER A 252 -6.71 -20.22 7.81
CA SER A 252 -6.44 -21.57 7.28
C SER A 252 -6.96 -22.64 8.22
#